data_485c6c0f327e4067f8bd102a43f8d265
#
_entry.id   485c6c0f327e4067f8bd102a43f8d265
#
_cell.length_a   1.000
_cell.length_b   1.000
_cell.length_c   1.000
_cell.angle_alpha   90.00
_cell.angle_beta   90.00
_cell.angle_gamma   90.00
#
_symmetry.space_group_name_H-M   'P 1'
#
loop_
_entity.id
_entity.type
_entity.pdbx_description
1 polymer ?
#
loop_
_entity_poly.entity_id
_entity_poly.type
_entity_poly.pdbx_seq_one_letter_code
_entity_poly.pdbx_strand_id
1 'polypeptide(L)'
;MLGYARSTIQREVKVVTTMLTLTVDRHVSVPMRDGVILSADVYRPAGVGPFPTVLVRTPYDKGSHGPSPLLIRVASAGYAVMVQDTRGRYMSGGEFIPFVYERDDGFDTIEWLVAQPWCNGKIGMYGGSYVGVTQWQAALSRHPALKAIVPNVTASNLHHGWVYQGGAFELGFNLSWTAAGLSHDTALKAHGGDMSAPDMQELLDITDSQTAAFETLPLRGREILQRHARYYDQWLDHPSYDDLWETLDVRPAYHDLSVAALNLGGWYDIFLAGTLENFSGLRAASADPSRHQLMVGPWHHEGLRSGNPIGRMTFGIRSTGGYVDEGGMHLRWYDRWLRDEDNGVEGEPPARLFVMGAGRWRTADSWPLPGTDFQDWFFHSGGRANSASGDGVLSRDAPSEEPPDSFVYNPRNPVPSVGGPLCCNNVFTLGGAFDQRAVEQREDVLVYTTPPLEHDIEVTGPLKV
;
A
#
# COMPACT_ATOMS: atom_id res chain seq x y z
N MET A 1 -50.82 -35.26 -23.85
CA MET A 1 -49.42 -35.61 -24.11
C MET A 1 -48.85 -34.55 -25.04
N LEU A 2 -48.16 -33.57 -24.50
CA LEU A 2 -47.46 -32.54 -25.28
C LEU A 2 -45.97 -32.89 -25.27
N GLY A 3 -45.48 -33.33 -26.45
CA GLY A 3 -44.08 -33.69 -26.64
C GLY A 3 -43.22 -32.44 -26.77
N TYR A 4 -42.29 -32.23 -25.81
CA TYR A 4 -41.21 -31.24 -25.93
C TYR A 4 -40.07 -31.84 -26.77
N ALA A 5 -39.92 -31.33 -27.99
CA ALA A 5 -38.72 -31.59 -28.80
C ALA A 5 -37.52 -30.82 -28.20
N ARG A 6 -36.54 -31.55 -27.68
CA ARG A 6 -35.25 -31.00 -27.30
C ARG A 6 -34.41 -30.79 -28.56
N SER A 7 -34.25 -29.55 -29.01
CA SER A 7 -33.24 -29.23 -30.01
C SER A 7 -31.88 -29.07 -29.30
N THR A 8 -30.97 -30.00 -29.51
CA THR A 8 -29.60 -29.94 -29.05
C THR A 8 -28.83 -29.06 -30.03
N ILE A 9 -28.57 -27.81 -29.63
CA ILE A 9 -27.63 -26.93 -30.35
C ILE A 9 -26.22 -27.34 -29.96
N GLN A 10 -25.54 -28.15 -30.78
CA GLN A 10 -24.11 -28.37 -30.68
C GLN A 10 -23.39 -27.11 -31.18
N ARG A 11 -22.89 -26.28 -30.28
CA ARG A 11 -21.90 -25.27 -30.60
C ARG A 11 -20.51 -25.92 -30.50
N GLU A 12 -19.83 -26.08 -31.63
CA GLU A 12 -18.40 -26.35 -31.61
C GLU A 12 -17.68 -25.17 -30.98
N VAL A 13 -17.18 -25.34 -29.77
CA VAL A 13 -16.24 -24.39 -29.13
C VAL A 13 -14.85 -24.81 -29.60
N LYS A 14 -14.30 -24.15 -30.61
CA LYS A 14 -12.88 -24.25 -30.92
C LYS A 14 -12.09 -23.59 -29.80
N VAL A 15 -11.61 -24.37 -28.85
CA VAL A 15 -10.61 -23.93 -27.89
C VAL A 15 -9.27 -23.93 -28.62
N VAL A 16 -8.85 -22.77 -29.11
CA VAL A 16 -7.46 -22.56 -29.56
C VAL A 16 -6.61 -22.44 -28.32
N THR A 17 -6.06 -23.53 -27.84
CA THR A 17 -5.08 -23.52 -26.77
C THR A 17 -3.72 -23.13 -27.38
N THR A 18 -3.47 -21.84 -27.50
CA THR A 18 -2.11 -21.36 -27.76
C THR A 18 -1.34 -21.57 -26.46
N MET A 19 -0.42 -22.53 -26.44
CA MET A 19 0.50 -22.66 -25.32
C MET A 19 1.39 -21.42 -25.30
N LEU A 20 1.24 -20.60 -24.27
CA LEU A 20 2.12 -19.46 -24.08
C LEU A 20 3.45 -19.96 -23.49
N THR A 21 4.53 -19.77 -24.23
CA THR A 21 5.88 -20.09 -23.77
C THR A 21 6.52 -18.82 -23.24
N LEU A 22 6.98 -18.85 -21.99
CA LEU A 22 7.79 -17.79 -21.40
C LEU A 22 9.25 -18.24 -21.33
N THR A 23 10.16 -17.32 -21.63
CA THR A 23 11.57 -17.44 -21.29
C THR A 23 11.78 -16.86 -19.90
N VAL A 24 12.46 -17.59 -19.02
CA VAL A 24 12.73 -17.17 -17.64
C VAL A 24 14.24 -17.17 -17.40
N ASP A 25 14.79 -15.99 -17.19
CA ASP A 25 16.18 -15.81 -16.79
C ASP A 25 16.23 -15.52 -15.29
N ARG A 26 16.88 -16.41 -14.52
CA ARG A 26 16.99 -16.31 -13.06
C ARG A 26 18.31 -15.70 -12.63
N HIS A 27 18.28 -14.98 -11.49
CA HIS A 27 19.48 -14.42 -10.87
C HIS A 27 20.32 -13.54 -11.82
N VAL A 28 19.64 -12.77 -12.65
CA VAL A 28 20.27 -11.81 -13.56
C VAL A 28 20.97 -10.74 -12.72
N SER A 29 22.25 -10.52 -12.99
CA SER A 29 23.07 -9.50 -12.33
C SER A 29 22.81 -8.13 -12.95
N VAL A 30 22.43 -7.16 -12.13
CA VAL A 30 22.18 -5.77 -12.52
C VAL A 30 23.15 -4.88 -11.75
N PRO A 31 24.19 -4.33 -12.42
CA PRO A 31 25.17 -3.46 -11.76
C PRO A 31 24.59 -2.07 -11.49
N MET A 32 24.81 -1.58 -10.29
CA MET A 32 24.52 -0.19 -9.90
C MET A 32 25.75 0.70 -10.13
N ARG A 33 25.57 2.01 -10.20
CA ARG A 33 26.62 3.02 -10.44
C ARG A 33 27.79 2.96 -9.47
N ASP A 34 27.55 2.48 -8.27
CA ASP A 34 28.56 2.34 -7.19
C ASP A 34 29.23 0.96 -7.16
N GLY A 35 28.92 0.09 -8.13
CA GLY A 35 29.49 -1.25 -8.26
C GLY A 35 28.75 -2.33 -7.48
N VAL A 36 27.72 -2.01 -6.70
CA VAL A 36 26.86 -3.02 -6.08
C VAL A 36 26.08 -3.76 -7.16
N ILE A 37 25.95 -5.08 -7.00
CA ILE A 37 25.19 -5.93 -7.94
C ILE A 37 23.86 -6.29 -7.29
N LEU A 38 22.76 -5.96 -7.97
CA LEU A 38 21.42 -6.41 -7.58
C LEU A 38 21.02 -7.63 -8.40
N SER A 39 20.23 -8.52 -7.79
CA SER A 39 19.75 -9.75 -8.40
C SER A 39 18.30 -9.62 -8.86
N ALA A 40 18.03 -10.05 -10.10
CA ALA A 40 16.69 -10.02 -10.65
C ALA A 40 16.32 -11.33 -11.35
N ASP A 41 15.01 -11.57 -11.48
CA ASP A 41 14.45 -12.60 -12.34
C ASP A 41 13.66 -11.93 -13.46
N VAL A 42 13.86 -12.39 -14.70
CA VAL A 42 13.22 -11.80 -15.89
C VAL A 42 12.35 -12.85 -16.57
N TYR A 43 11.10 -12.50 -16.77
CA TYR A 43 10.08 -13.31 -17.44
C TYR A 43 9.71 -12.63 -18.75
N ARG A 44 9.91 -13.28 -19.88
CA ARG A 44 9.66 -12.70 -21.20
C ARG A 44 8.80 -13.62 -22.07
N PRO A 45 7.95 -13.07 -22.94
CA PRO A 45 7.36 -13.87 -24.00
C PRO A 45 8.42 -14.57 -24.83
N ALA A 46 8.16 -15.76 -25.32
CA ALA A 46 9.07 -16.42 -26.28
C ALA A 46 9.13 -15.59 -27.56
N GLY A 47 10.34 -15.30 -28.04
CA GLY A 47 10.58 -14.49 -29.23
C GLY A 47 11.70 -13.46 -29.05
N VAL A 48 11.90 -12.66 -30.08
CA VAL A 48 13.05 -11.74 -30.14
C VAL A 48 12.75 -10.39 -29.46
N GLY A 49 11.47 -9.98 -29.31
CA GLY A 49 11.06 -8.67 -28.83
C GLY A 49 11.14 -7.60 -29.94
N PRO A 50 11.25 -6.29 -29.62
CA PRO A 50 11.30 -5.75 -28.26
C PRO A 50 9.95 -5.71 -27.55
N PHE A 51 9.95 -5.88 -26.21
CA PHE A 51 8.75 -5.88 -25.39
C PHE A 51 8.70 -4.64 -24.48
N PRO A 52 7.52 -4.04 -24.24
CA PRO A 52 7.35 -3.15 -23.11
C PRO A 52 7.59 -3.92 -21.81
N THR A 53 8.16 -3.28 -20.79
CA THR A 53 8.64 -3.97 -19.60
C THR A 53 7.95 -3.45 -18.34
N VAL A 54 7.53 -4.37 -17.47
CA VAL A 54 7.01 -4.06 -16.13
C VAL A 54 8.07 -4.48 -15.10
N LEU A 55 8.51 -3.52 -14.29
CA LEU A 55 9.52 -3.68 -13.24
C LEU A 55 8.86 -3.73 -11.87
N VAL A 56 9.28 -4.71 -11.06
CA VAL A 56 8.94 -4.82 -9.64
C VAL A 56 10.25 -4.85 -8.84
N ARG A 57 10.43 -3.94 -7.88
CA ARG A 57 11.58 -3.92 -6.97
C ARG A 57 11.08 -4.18 -5.55
N THR A 58 11.53 -5.25 -4.92
CA THR A 58 10.95 -5.78 -3.68
C THR A 58 12.02 -6.05 -2.61
N PRO A 59 11.77 -5.70 -1.32
CA PRO A 59 12.59 -6.12 -0.21
C PRO A 59 12.18 -7.51 0.35
N TYR A 60 11.17 -8.18 -0.25
CA TYR A 60 10.49 -9.35 0.30
C TYR A 60 10.73 -10.66 -0.48
N ASP A 61 11.89 -10.81 -1.11
CA ASP A 61 12.25 -11.93 -1.98
C ASP A 61 11.56 -11.94 -3.35
N LYS A 62 12.36 -11.71 -4.39
CA LYS A 62 11.89 -11.80 -5.78
C LYS A 62 11.31 -13.18 -6.12
N GLY A 63 11.78 -14.24 -5.44
CA GLY A 63 11.29 -15.59 -5.62
C GLY A 63 9.86 -15.77 -5.15
N SER A 64 9.45 -15.08 -4.08
CA SER A 64 8.07 -15.11 -3.59
C SER A 64 7.12 -14.21 -4.39
N HIS A 65 7.63 -13.19 -5.10
CA HIS A 65 6.84 -12.29 -5.94
C HIS A 65 6.81 -12.69 -7.42
N GLY A 66 7.83 -13.40 -7.91
CA GLY A 66 8.04 -13.67 -9.33
C GLY A 66 6.90 -14.38 -10.04
N PRO A 67 6.39 -15.51 -9.56
CA PRO A 67 5.35 -16.26 -10.25
C PRO A 67 3.93 -15.83 -9.88
N SER A 68 3.69 -14.60 -9.42
CA SER A 68 2.33 -14.18 -9.06
C SER A 68 1.38 -14.26 -10.26
N PRO A 69 0.09 -14.62 -10.05
CA PRO A 69 -0.88 -14.71 -11.13
C PRO A 69 -0.98 -13.45 -11.98
N LEU A 70 -0.86 -12.27 -11.35
CA LEU A 70 -0.88 -10.98 -12.05
C LEU A 70 0.34 -10.84 -12.98
N LEU A 71 1.55 -11.09 -12.48
CA LEU A 71 2.76 -10.97 -13.29
C LEU A 71 2.80 -11.97 -14.44
N ILE A 72 2.31 -13.19 -14.21
CA ILE A 72 2.15 -14.18 -15.29
C ILE A 72 1.14 -13.68 -16.33
N ARG A 73 0.01 -13.11 -15.91
CA ARG A 73 -0.98 -12.54 -16.82
C ARG A 73 -0.40 -11.40 -17.66
N VAL A 74 0.38 -10.51 -17.06
CA VAL A 74 1.09 -9.41 -17.75
C VAL A 74 2.10 -9.95 -18.75
N ALA A 75 2.94 -10.92 -18.35
CA ALA A 75 3.88 -11.56 -19.26
C ALA A 75 3.17 -12.28 -20.41
N SER A 76 2.04 -12.94 -20.12
CA SER A 76 1.19 -13.63 -21.11
C SER A 76 0.57 -12.67 -22.12
N ALA A 77 0.35 -11.42 -21.74
CA ALA A 77 -0.14 -10.36 -22.61
C ALA A 77 0.95 -9.70 -23.48
N GLY A 78 2.18 -10.24 -23.46
CA GLY A 78 3.26 -9.78 -24.34
C GLY A 78 4.15 -8.70 -23.74
N TYR A 79 4.23 -8.61 -22.43
CA TYR A 79 5.16 -7.75 -21.68
C TYR A 79 6.35 -8.56 -21.18
N ALA A 80 7.53 -7.96 -21.12
CA ALA A 80 8.58 -8.47 -20.26
C ALA A 80 8.26 -8.05 -18.82
N VAL A 81 8.54 -8.93 -17.85
CA VAL A 81 8.39 -8.65 -16.43
C VAL A 81 9.75 -8.92 -15.74
N MET A 82 10.24 -7.94 -15.00
CA MET A 82 11.44 -8.09 -14.17
C MET A 82 11.07 -7.91 -12.71
N VAL A 83 11.48 -8.86 -11.87
CA VAL A 83 11.36 -8.78 -10.42
C VAL A 83 12.76 -8.76 -9.82
N GLN A 84 13.10 -7.72 -9.07
CA GLN A 84 14.41 -7.46 -8.51
C GLN A 84 14.36 -7.38 -6.99
N ASP A 85 15.27 -8.09 -6.31
CA ASP A 85 15.54 -7.85 -4.89
C ASP A 85 16.19 -6.47 -4.73
N THR A 86 15.69 -5.65 -3.79
CA THR A 86 16.33 -4.38 -3.47
C THR A 86 17.69 -4.57 -2.82
N ARG A 87 18.47 -3.51 -2.75
CA ARG A 87 19.83 -3.52 -2.19
C ARG A 87 19.87 -4.16 -0.80
N GLY A 88 20.84 -5.04 -0.56
CA GLY A 88 21.05 -5.75 0.69
C GLY A 88 20.01 -6.84 1.01
N ARG A 89 19.01 -7.05 0.14
CA ARG A 89 17.96 -8.06 0.36
C ARG A 89 18.23 -9.33 -0.44
N TYR A 90 17.94 -10.48 0.17
CA TYR A 90 18.01 -11.83 -0.44
C TYR A 90 19.26 -12.03 -1.29
N MET A 91 19.13 -12.08 -2.61
CA MET A 91 20.25 -12.34 -3.53
C MET A 91 20.98 -11.08 -4.01
N SER A 92 20.52 -9.89 -3.62
CA SER A 92 21.17 -8.62 -3.93
C SER A 92 22.28 -8.29 -2.94
N GLY A 93 23.35 -7.69 -3.46
CA GLY A 93 24.47 -7.19 -2.67
C GLY A 93 24.21 -5.85 -2.00
N GLY A 94 25.18 -5.36 -1.23
CA GLY A 94 25.11 -4.10 -0.50
C GLY A 94 24.45 -4.22 0.87
N GLU A 95 24.21 -3.08 1.51
CA GLU A 95 23.54 -2.97 2.81
C GLU A 95 22.11 -2.48 2.62
N PHE A 96 21.16 -3.08 3.34
CA PHE A 96 19.77 -2.67 3.32
C PHE A 96 19.52 -1.54 4.32
N ILE A 97 19.20 -0.37 3.81
CA ILE A 97 18.65 0.76 4.57
C ILE A 97 17.35 1.16 3.87
N PRO A 98 16.19 0.94 4.50
CA PRO A 98 14.90 1.16 3.84
C PRO A 98 14.80 2.56 3.22
N PHE A 99 14.33 2.60 1.97
CA PHE A 99 14.04 3.79 1.17
C PHE A 99 15.25 4.56 0.62
N VAL A 100 16.40 4.51 1.29
CA VAL A 100 17.55 5.41 1.04
C VAL A 100 18.11 5.26 -0.37
N TYR A 101 18.25 4.03 -0.85
CA TYR A 101 18.88 3.77 -2.16
C TYR A 101 17.86 3.63 -3.30
N GLU A 102 16.56 3.64 -3.02
CA GLU A 102 15.54 3.22 -3.98
C GLU A 102 15.45 4.14 -5.20
N ARG A 103 15.79 5.44 -5.04
CA ARG A 103 15.81 6.39 -6.15
C ARG A 103 16.93 6.08 -7.15
N ASP A 104 18.17 5.96 -6.67
CA ASP A 104 19.34 5.77 -7.52
C ASP A 104 19.40 4.35 -8.08
N ASP A 105 19.12 3.33 -7.27
CA ASP A 105 19.00 1.94 -7.73
C ASP A 105 17.85 1.76 -8.72
N GLY A 106 16.75 2.50 -8.54
CA GLY A 106 15.63 2.53 -9.47
C GLY A 106 16.04 3.09 -10.82
N PHE A 107 16.76 4.20 -10.82
CA PHE A 107 17.32 4.80 -12.05
C PHE A 107 18.25 3.82 -12.77
N ASP A 108 19.25 3.28 -12.07
CA ASP A 108 20.25 2.38 -12.66
C ASP A 108 19.64 1.09 -13.20
N THR A 109 18.63 0.56 -12.50
CA THR A 109 17.87 -0.61 -12.98
C THR A 109 17.11 -0.30 -14.27
N ILE A 110 16.50 0.88 -14.39
CA ILE A 110 15.80 1.29 -15.62
C ILE A 110 16.80 1.52 -16.75
N GLU A 111 17.95 2.17 -16.50
CA GLU A 111 19.02 2.31 -17.48
C GLU A 111 19.49 0.93 -17.98
N TRP A 112 19.71 -0.03 -17.07
CA TRP A 112 20.07 -1.39 -17.45
C TRP A 112 19.00 -2.05 -18.33
N LEU A 113 17.71 -1.88 -17.99
CA LEU A 113 16.58 -2.43 -18.75
C LEU A 113 16.52 -1.88 -20.16
N VAL A 114 16.65 -0.57 -20.35
CA VAL A 114 16.58 0.05 -21.70
C VAL A 114 17.76 -0.35 -22.60
N ALA A 115 18.88 -0.75 -22.03
CA ALA A 115 20.01 -1.29 -22.76
C ALA A 115 19.81 -2.74 -23.24
N GLN A 116 18.78 -3.43 -22.79
CA GLN A 116 18.54 -4.81 -23.19
C GLN A 116 17.92 -4.90 -24.60
N PRO A 117 18.40 -5.80 -25.46
CA PRO A 117 17.90 -5.90 -26.84
C PRO A 117 16.43 -6.33 -26.94
N TRP A 118 15.88 -6.92 -25.85
CA TRP A 118 14.49 -7.34 -25.79
C TRP A 118 13.55 -6.28 -25.20
N CYS A 119 14.05 -5.14 -24.70
CA CYS A 119 13.24 -4.04 -24.14
C CYS A 119 12.95 -3.00 -25.21
N ASN A 120 11.71 -2.51 -25.26
CA ASN A 120 11.31 -1.45 -26.21
C ASN A 120 11.62 -0.03 -25.70
N GLY A 121 12.27 0.12 -24.55
CA GLY A 121 12.57 1.41 -23.94
C GLY A 121 11.41 2.06 -23.18
N LYS A 122 10.28 1.40 -23.00
CA LYS A 122 9.17 1.88 -22.18
C LYS A 122 8.95 0.97 -20.98
N ILE A 123 9.06 1.56 -19.79
CA ILE A 123 9.01 0.86 -18.51
C ILE A 123 7.77 1.30 -17.75
N GLY A 124 7.03 0.31 -17.23
CA GLY A 124 6.03 0.49 -16.16
C GLY A 124 6.51 -0.13 -14.87
N MET A 125 5.93 0.28 -13.74
CA MET A 125 6.18 -0.38 -12.46
C MET A 125 4.87 -0.74 -11.76
N TYR A 126 4.94 -1.74 -10.86
CA TYR A 126 3.81 -2.23 -10.09
C TYR A 126 4.25 -2.68 -8.70
N GLY A 127 3.36 -2.55 -7.75
CA GLY A 127 3.46 -3.19 -6.45
C GLY A 127 2.86 -2.36 -5.32
N GLY A 128 2.67 -3.02 -4.18
CA GLY A 128 2.07 -2.43 -2.99
C GLY A 128 3.07 -2.16 -1.88
N SER A 129 2.67 -1.31 -0.92
CA SER A 129 3.46 -1.05 0.27
C SER A 129 4.87 -0.53 -0.06
N TYR A 130 5.91 -1.12 0.46
CA TYR A 130 7.31 -0.80 0.11
C TYR A 130 7.54 -0.87 -1.41
N VAL A 131 6.97 -1.87 -2.08
CA VAL A 131 7.07 -2.00 -3.55
C VAL A 131 6.34 -0.86 -4.27
N GLY A 132 5.45 -0.14 -3.60
CA GLY A 132 4.88 1.13 -4.04
C GLY A 132 5.84 2.29 -3.82
N VAL A 133 6.56 2.33 -2.68
CA VAL A 133 7.61 3.34 -2.44
C VAL A 133 8.71 3.24 -3.48
N THR A 134 9.14 2.04 -3.86
CA THR A 134 10.18 1.88 -4.91
C THR A 134 9.75 2.50 -6.25
N GLN A 135 8.45 2.53 -6.56
CA GLN A 135 7.93 3.19 -7.76
C GLN A 135 8.00 4.71 -7.64
N TRP A 136 7.60 5.27 -6.48
CA TRP A 136 7.66 6.70 -6.23
C TRP A 136 9.09 7.22 -6.25
N GLN A 137 10.03 6.50 -5.63
CA GLN A 137 11.45 6.83 -5.63
C GLN A 137 12.06 6.73 -7.04
N ALA A 138 11.68 5.72 -7.82
CA ALA A 138 12.08 5.63 -9.23
C ALA A 138 11.50 6.78 -10.06
N ALA A 139 10.25 7.19 -9.82
CA ALA A 139 9.65 8.36 -10.48
C ALA A 139 10.40 9.65 -10.11
N LEU A 140 10.81 9.81 -8.85
CA LEU A 140 11.62 10.95 -8.38
C LEU A 140 12.99 11.01 -9.08
N SER A 141 13.52 9.89 -9.57
CA SER A 141 14.73 9.87 -10.39
C SER A 141 14.56 10.51 -11.78
N ARG A 142 13.30 10.70 -12.22
CA ARG A 142 12.93 11.32 -13.52
C ARG A 142 13.49 10.59 -14.74
N HIS A 143 13.68 9.30 -14.65
CA HIS A 143 14.18 8.52 -15.79
C HIS A 143 13.16 8.57 -16.95
N PRO A 144 13.56 8.98 -18.18
CA PRO A 144 12.60 9.23 -19.26
C PRO A 144 11.88 7.98 -19.78
N ALA A 145 12.45 6.79 -19.58
CA ALA A 145 11.83 5.52 -19.96
C ALA A 145 10.71 5.08 -19.00
N LEU A 146 10.64 5.61 -17.77
CA LEU A 146 9.56 5.31 -16.84
C LEU A 146 8.29 6.06 -17.25
N LYS A 147 7.30 5.34 -17.79
CA LYS A 147 6.07 5.91 -18.36
C LYS A 147 4.86 5.79 -17.46
N ALA A 148 4.76 4.69 -16.70
CA ALA A 148 3.59 4.39 -15.89
C ALA A 148 3.95 3.70 -14.58
N ILE A 149 3.23 4.03 -13.52
CA ILE A 149 3.31 3.35 -12.23
C ILE A 149 1.91 2.94 -11.74
N VAL A 150 1.86 1.87 -10.96
CA VAL A 150 0.66 1.42 -10.27
C VAL A 150 0.99 1.20 -8.78
N PRO A 151 1.15 2.31 -8.02
CA PRO A 151 1.39 2.22 -6.59
C PRO A 151 0.10 1.83 -5.86
N ASN A 152 0.17 0.75 -5.10
CA ASN A 152 -0.96 0.18 -4.36
C ASN A 152 -0.69 0.26 -2.86
N VAL A 153 -1.65 0.71 -2.05
CA VAL A 153 -1.60 0.76 -0.58
C VAL A 153 -0.26 1.28 -0.06
N THR A 154 0.11 2.50 -0.47
CA THR A 154 1.44 3.07 -0.20
C THR A 154 1.39 4.59 -0.06
N ALA A 155 2.43 5.16 0.55
CA ALA A 155 2.63 6.59 0.69
C ALA A 155 3.92 7.04 -0.02
N SER A 156 4.09 8.35 -0.22
CA SER A 156 5.31 8.98 -0.72
C SER A 156 5.94 9.94 0.26
N ASN A 157 5.25 10.26 1.35
CA ASN A 157 5.80 10.90 2.53
C ASN A 157 6.06 9.83 3.59
N LEU A 158 7.34 9.53 3.84
CA LEU A 158 7.74 8.43 4.71
C LEU A 158 7.83 8.84 6.19
N HIS A 159 7.79 10.13 6.50
CA HIS A 159 7.61 10.61 7.87
C HIS A 159 6.13 10.52 8.25
N HIS A 160 5.31 11.44 7.74
CA HIS A 160 3.90 11.53 8.07
C HIS A 160 3.09 10.60 7.15
N GLY A 161 2.67 9.47 7.65
CA GLY A 161 1.92 8.47 6.90
C GLY A 161 2.67 7.16 6.63
N TRP A 162 3.89 7.01 7.19
CA TRP A 162 4.58 5.72 7.25
C TRP A 162 5.13 5.46 8.65
N VAL A 163 6.14 6.23 9.11
CA VAL A 163 6.81 6.01 10.39
C VAL A 163 6.08 6.71 11.54
N TYR A 164 5.51 7.88 11.26
CA TYR A 164 4.77 8.70 12.22
C TYR A 164 3.38 9.02 11.69
N GLN A 165 2.41 9.16 12.59
CA GLN A 165 1.08 9.69 12.29
C GLN A 165 0.68 10.68 13.37
N GLY A 166 0.33 11.91 12.99
CA GLY A 166 0.00 12.97 13.94
C GLY A 166 1.10 13.26 14.96
N GLY A 167 2.37 12.99 14.63
CA GLY A 167 3.52 13.11 15.53
C GLY A 167 3.78 11.90 16.42
N ALA A 168 2.90 10.90 16.43
CA ALA A 168 3.10 9.65 17.17
C ALA A 168 3.83 8.62 16.30
N PHE A 169 4.84 7.96 16.90
CA PHE A 169 5.53 6.84 16.25
C PHE A 169 4.58 5.64 16.12
N GLU A 170 4.42 5.12 14.91
CA GLU A 170 3.57 3.96 14.59
C GLU A 170 4.20 2.66 15.14
N LEU A 171 4.24 2.54 16.49
CA LEU A 171 4.96 1.48 17.19
C LEU A 171 4.54 0.09 16.72
N GLY A 172 3.23 -0.17 16.69
CA GLY A 172 2.69 -1.46 16.32
C GLY A 172 3.11 -1.89 14.92
N PHE A 173 3.06 -0.97 13.97
CA PHE A 173 3.50 -1.21 12.60
C PHE A 173 5.03 -1.32 12.50
N ASN A 174 5.75 -0.28 12.93
CA ASN A 174 7.21 -0.20 12.69
C ASN A 174 7.98 -1.32 13.38
N LEU A 175 7.64 -1.67 14.62
CA LEU A 175 8.34 -2.75 15.33
C LEU A 175 8.03 -4.11 14.70
N SER A 176 6.76 -4.41 14.40
CA SER A 176 6.36 -5.68 13.80
C SER A 176 6.95 -5.85 12.41
N TRP A 177 6.86 -4.81 11.57
CA TRP A 177 7.41 -4.84 10.22
C TRP A 177 8.93 -4.97 10.22
N THR A 178 9.62 -4.25 11.12
CA THR A 178 11.09 -4.35 11.24
C THR A 178 11.51 -5.73 11.71
N ALA A 179 10.93 -6.25 12.77
CA ALA A 179 11.33 -7.54 13.32
C ALA A 179 10.95 -8.70 12.39
N ALA A 180 9.67 -8.81 12.02
CA ALA A 180 9.15 -9.93 11.24
C ALA A 180 9.38 -9.81 9.73
N GLY A 181 9.18 -8.61 9.16
CA GLY A 181 9.20 -8.41 7.71
C GLY A 181 10.60 -8.17 7.13
N LEU A 182 11.50 -7.56 7.90
CA LEU A 182 12.78 -7.10 7.36
C LEU A 182 14.00 -7.75 8.02
N SER A 183 14.02 -7.91 9.34
CA SER A 183 15.25 -8.33 10.04
C SER A 183 15.60 -9.81 9.85
N HIS A 184 14.63 -10.67 9.56
CA HIS A 184 14.86 -12.11 9.40
C HIS A 184 15.87 -12.42 8.27
N ASP A 185 15.72 -11.81 7.07
CA ASP A 185 16.67 -12.02 5.98
C ASP A 185 18.07 -11.53 6.32
N THR A 186 18.16 -10.36 6.98
CA THR A 186 19.45 -9.78 7.39
C THR A 186 20.15 -10.68 8.42
N ALA A 187 19.41 -11.15 9.42
CA ALA A 187 19.93 -12.07 10.43
C ALA A 187 20.33 -13.42 9.82
N LEU A 188 19.49 -13.98 8.96
CA LEU A 188 19.74 -15.24 8.29
C LEU A 188 21.03 -15.20 7.45
N LYS A 189 21.24 -14.10 6.72
CA LYS A 189 22.50 -13.87 5.97
C LYS A 189 23.71 -13.78 6.90
N ALA A 190 23.59 -13.06 8.01
CA ALA A 190 24.67 -12.89 8.98
C ALA A 190 25.10 -14.23 9.60
N HIS A 191 24.18 -15.20 9.70
CA HIS A 191 24.42 -16.53 10.25
C HIS A 191 24.51 -17.64 9.18
N GLY A 192 24.77 -17.27 7.91
CA GLY A 192 25.01 -18.25 6.84
C GLY A 192 23.82 -19.17 6.53
N GLY A 193 22.60 -18.74 6.82
CA GLY A 193 21.38 -19.51 6.58
C GLY A 193 20.89 -20.36 7.78
N ASP A 194 21.51 -20.22 8.95
CA ASP A 194 21.14 -21.00 10.13
C ASP A 194 19.91 -20.41 10.86
N MET A 195 18.76 -21.04 10.66
CA MET A 195 17.50 -20.69 11.34
C MET A 195 17.52 -20.93 12.85
N SER A 196 18.45 -21.74 13.35
CA SER A 196 18.58 -22.02 14.79
C SER A 196 19.48 -21.02 15.52
N ALA A 197 20.08 -20.06 14.80
CA ALA A 197 20.92 -19.03 15.39
C ALA A 197 20.17 -18.22 16.47
N PRO A 198 20.81 -17.82 17.57
CA PRO A 198 20.16 -17.08 18.66
C PRO A 198 19.43 -15.82 18.18
N ASP A 199 20.03 -15.07 17.23
CA ASP A 199 19.41 -13.86 16.67
C ASP A 199 18.09 -14.16 15.95
N MET A 200 18.02 -15.29 15.23
CA MET A 200 16.79 -15.72 14.59
C MET A 200 15.72 -16.08 15.59
N GLN A 201 16.07 -16.79 16.68
CA GLN A 201 15.14 -17.14 17.74
C GLN A 201 14.62 -15.88 18.46
N GLU A 202 15.50 -14.91 18.76
CA GLU A 202 15.09 -13.65 19.38
C GLU A 202 14.12 -12.85 18.50
N LEU A 203 14.34 -12.79 17.18
CA LEU A 203 13.43 -12.12 16.22
C LEU A 203 12.07 -12.85 16.14
N LEU A 204 12.07 -14.17 16.17
CA LEU A 204 10.85 -14.97 16.22
C LEU A 204 10.07 -14.75 17.52
N ASP A 205 10.76 -14.69 18.66
CA ASP A 205 10.14 -14.40 19.96
C ASP A 205 9.48 -13.02 19.98
N ILE A 206 10.12 -11.99 19.41
CA ILE A 206 9.52 -10.65 19.24
C ILE A 206 8.28 -10.75 18.36
N THR A 207 8.31 -11.55 17.29
CA THR A 207 7.20 -11.72 16.37
C THR A 207 6.03 -12.45 17.02
N ASP A 208 6.30 -13.50 17.77
CA ASP A 208 5.28 -14.32 18.42
C ASP A 208 4.71 -13.69 19.71
N SER A 209 5.50 -12.85 20.39
CA SER A 209 5.15 -12.20 21.65
C SER A 209 5.05 -10.68 21.51
N GLN A 210 4.40 -10.18 20.47
CA GLN A 210 4.37 -8.76 20.11
C GLN A 210 3.88 -7.85 21.23
N THR A 211 2.88 -8.26 22.04
CA THR A 211 2.40 -7.46 23.17
C THR A 211 3.53 -7.18 24.15
N ALA A 212 4.30 -8.20 24.55
CA ALA A 212 5.45 -8.02 25.43
C ALA A 212 6.54 -7.14 24.78
N ALA A 213 6.73 -7.27 23.47
CA ALA A 213 7.66 -6.45 22.72
C ALA A 213 7.25 -4.97 22.71
N PHE A 214 5.96 -4.65 22.59
CA PHE A 214 5.46 -3.27 22.64
C PHE A 214 5.57 -2.66 24.06
N GLU A 215 5.44 -3.45 25.10
CA GLU A 215 5.55 -3.03 26.50
C GLU A 215 7.00 -2.85 26.98
N THR A 216 7.98 -3.37 26.22
CA THR A 216 9.39 -3.28 26.59
C THR A 216 9.96 -1.89 26.31
N LEU A 217 10.44 -1.22 27.36
CA LEU A 217 11.05 0.11 27.29
C LEU A 217 12.56 0.04 27.65
N PRO A 218 13.41 0.95 27.11
CA PRO A 218 13.06 1.96 26.08
C PRO A 218 12.77 1.32 24.72
N LEU A 219 12.05 2.05 23.87
CA LEU A 219 11.75 1.58 22.49
C LEU A 219 13.01 1.46 21.63
N ARG A 220 13.99 2.36 21.87
CA ARG A 220 15.29 2.41 21.20
C ARG A 220 16.33 1.53 21.89
N GLY A 221 17.43 1.28 21.18
CA GLY A 221 18.59 0.59 21.73
C GLY A 221 18.40 -0.92 21.95
N ARG A 222 17.46 -1.52 21.26
CA ARG A 222 17.29 -2.99 21.28
C ARG A 222 18.45 -3.63 20.53
N GLU A 223 19.27 -4.41 21.24
CA GLU A 223 20.50 -4.96 20.68
C GLU A 223 20.27 -5.74 19.40
N ILE A 224 19.22 -6.55 19.32
CA ILE A 224 18.88 -7.32 18.11
C ILE A 224 18.58 -6.43 16.91
N LEU A 225 17.85 -5.31 17.12
CA LEU A 225 17.56 -4.36 16.03
C LEU A 225 18.81 -3.53 15.69
N GLN A 226 19.65 -3.20 16.65
CA GLN A 226 20.94 -2.54 16.36
C GLN A 226 21.88 -3.40 15.52
N ARG A 227 21.81 -4.74 15.65
CA ARG A 227 22.57 -5.66 14.79
C ARG A 227 22.00 -5.79 13.38
N HIS A 228 20.68 -5.83 13.24
CA HIS A 228 20.04 -6.22 11.97
C HIS A 228 19.14 -5.16 11.33
N ALA A 229 18.85 -4.06 12.02
CA ALA A 229 17.89 -3.03 11.59
C ALA A 229 18.21 -1.65 12.21
N ARG A 230 19.44 -1.15 12.08
CA ARG A 230 19.87 0.12 12.66
C ARG A 230 18.98 1.31 12.30
N TYR A 231 18.31 1.24 11.16
CA TYR A 231 17.37 2.26 10.70
C TYR A 231 16.17 2.44 11.65
N TYR A 232 15.82 1.43 12.47
CA TYR A 232 14.75 1.54 13.46
C TYR A 232 15.08 2.61 14.52
N ASP A 233 16.28 2.57 15.10
CA ASP A 233 16.74 3.59 16.04
C ASP A 233 16.92 4.95 15.35
N GLN A 234 17.39 4.97 14.09
CA GLN A 234 17.48 6.18 13.29
C GLN A 234 16.12 6.86 13.13
N TRP A 235 15.06 6.11 12.87
CA TRP A 235 13.71 6.68 12.79
C TRP A 235 13.26 7.29 14.12
N LEU A 236 13.57 6.66 15.26
CA LEU A 236 13.29 7.20 16.59
C LEU A 236 14.12 8.43 16.94
N ASP A 237 15.30 8.60 16.33
CA ASP A 237 16.15 9.77 16.48
C ASP A 237 15.68 10.98 15.66
N HIS A 238 14.84 10.75 14.65
CA HIS A 238 14.28 11.77 13.76
C HIS A 238 12.74 11.86 13.88
N PRO A 239 12.21 12.25 15.08
CA PRO A 239 10.75 12.29 15.30
C PRO A 239 10.07 13.48 14.61
N SER A 240 10.83 14.49 14.20
CA SER A 240 10.34 15.63 13.43
C SER A 240 10.66 15.47 11.95
N TYR A 241 9.87 16.12 11.10
CA TYR A 241 10.16 16.19 9.67
C TYR A 241 11.40 17.06 9.44
N ASP A 242 12.51 16.42 9.08
CA ASP A 242 13.83 17.03 8.90
C ASP A 242 14.50 16.54 7.61
N ASP A 243 15.80 16.88 7.43
CA ASP A 243 16.56 16.56 6.22
C ASP A 243 16.54 15.08 5.83
N LEU A 244 16.45 14.15 6.81
CA LEU A 244 16.32 12.72 6.52
C LEU A 244 15.05 12.46 5.70
N TRP A 245 13.93 13.00 6.16
CA TRP A 245 12.63 12.76 5.56
C TRP A 245 12.43 13.59 4.28
N GLU A 246 12.97 14.81 4.25
CA GLU A 246 12.89 15.69 3.06
C GLU A 246 13.51 15.02 1.82
N THR A 247 14.64 14.33 1.98
CA THR A 247 15.32 13.65 0.88
C THR A 247 14.52 12.48 0.29
N LEU A 248 13.60 11.91 1.09
CA LEU A 248 12.78 10.75 0.73
C LEU A 248 11.37 11.14 0.27
N ASP A 249 10.97 12.41 0.50
CA ASP A 249 9.64 12.91 0.18
C ASP A 249 9.48 13.22 -1.31
N VAL A 250 8.47 12.64 -1.94
CA VAL A 250 8.19 12.81 -3.37
C VAL A 250 7.31 14.04 -3.63
N ARG A 251 6.54 14.49 -2.65
CA ARG A 251 5.54 15.55 -2.78
C ARG A 251 6.08 16.88 -3.36
N PRO A 252 7.25 17.39 -2.92
CA PRO A 252 7.81 18.61 -3.49
C PRO A 252 8.08 18.53 -4.99
N ALA A 253 8.24 17.33 -5.53
CA ALA A 253 8.59 17.09 -6.93
C ALA A 253 7.38 16.76 -7.83
N TYR A 254 6.13 16.75 -7.33
CA TYR A 254 4.97 16.37 -8.15
C TYR A 254 4.90 17.11 -9.50
N HIS A 255 5.23 18.38 -9.54
CA HIS A 255 5.23 19.19 -10.76
C HIS A 255 6.29 18.78 -11.80
N ASP A 256 7.30 18.02 -11.38
CA ASP A 256 8.38 17.52 -12.25
C ASP A 256 8.12 16.07 -12.72
N LEU A 257 7.14 15.39 -12.17
CA LEU A 257 6.87 14.00 -12.50
C LEU A 257 6.05 13.89 -13.78
N SER A 258 6.61 13.24 -14.78
CA SER A 258 5.95 13.00 -16.08
C SER A 258 5.29 11.61 -16.17
N VAL A 259 5.39 10.80 -15.13
CA VAL A 259 4.87 9.44 -15.10
C VAL A 259 3.35 9.41 -14.93
N ALA A 260 2.67 8.50 -15.62
CA ALA A 260 1.26 8.23 -15.39
C ALA A 260 1.08 7.36 -14.15
N ALA A 261 0.15 7.71 -13.24
CA ALA A 261 -0.03 7.00 -11.97
C ALA A 261 -1.47 6.51 -11.76
N LEU A 262 -1.64 5.19 -11.59
CA LEU A 262 -2.87 4.57 -11.14
C LEU A 262 -2.74 4.24 -9.66
N ASN A 263 -3.28 5.11 -8.80
CA ASN A 263 -3.19 4.98 -7.35
C ASN A 263 -4.28 4.02 -6.84
N LEU A 264 -3.89 2.98 -6.12
CA LEU A 264 -4.81 2.02 -5.54
C LEU A 264 -4.73 2.08 -4.02
N GLY A 265 -5.87 2.17 -3.33
CA GLY A 265 -5.93 2.27 -1.88
C GLY A 265 -7.08 1.49 -1.26
N GLY A 266 -7.06 1.38 0.05
CA GLY A 266 -8.12 0.75 0.84
C GLY A 266 -8.62 1.64 1.97
N TRP A 267 -9.93 1.64 2.24
CA TRP A 267 -10.51 2.43 3.34
C TRP A 267 -9.96 2.02 4.71
N TYR A 268 -9.45 0.78 4.84
CA TYR A 268 -8.82 0.25 6.05
C TYR A 268 -7.32 0.05 5.89
N ASP A 269 -6.69 0.77 4.95
CA ASP A 269 -5.25 0.74 4.78
C ASP A 269 -4.57 1.84 5.60
N ILE A 270 -3.48 1.47 6.28
CA ILE A 270 -2.66 2.40 7.08
C ILE A 270 -2.08 3.54 6.23
N PHE A 271 -1.88 3.33 4.92
CA PHE A 271 -1.29 4.31 4.00
C PHE A 271 -2.33 5.05 3.13
N LEU A 272 -3.62 4.94 3.45
CA LEU A 272 -4.69 5.57 2.67
C LEU A 272 -4.48 7.08 2.50
N ALA A 273 -4.11 7.78 3.57
CA ALA A 273 -3.89 9.23 3.52
C ALA A 273 -2.84 9.60 2.46
N GLY A 274 -1.72 8.88 2.42
CA GLY A 274 -0.67 9.07 1.42
C GLY A 274 -1.11 8.73 0.00
N THR A 275 -1.91 7.67 -0.18
CA THR A 275 -2.49 7.32 -1.49
C THR A 275 -3.37 8.46 -2.03
N LEU A 276 -4.24 9.03 -1.18
CA LEU A 276 -5.13 10.14 -1.54
C LEU A 276 -4.35 11.44 -1.81
N GLU A 277 -3.31 11.71 -0.99
CA GLU A 277 -2.41 12.86 -1.16
C GLU A 277 -1.67 12.79 -2.50
N ASN A 278 -1.12 11.61 -2.85
CA ASN A 278 -0.43 11.40 -4.12
C ASN A 278 -1.34 11.67 -5.32
N PHE A 279 -2.56 11.13 -5.31
CA PHE A 279 -3.51 11.35 -6.37
C PHE A 279 -3.87 12.83 -6.52
N SER A 280 -4.26 13.49 -5.43
CA SER A 280 -4.69 14.89 -5.46
C SER A 280 -3.53 15.83 -5.82
N GLY A 281 -2.34 15.60 -5.24
CA GLY A 281 -1.15 16.40 -5.47
C GLY A 281 -0.65 16.30 -6.92
N LEU A 282 -0.60 15.09 -7.48
CA LEU A 282 -0.21 14.89 -8.89
C LEU A 282 -1.20 15.56 -9.84
N ARG A 283 -2.51 15.39 -9.63
CA ARG A 283 -3.51 16.02 -10.50
C ARG A 283 -3.45 17.55 -10.45
N ALA A 284 -3.20 18.11 -9.28
CA ALA A 284 -3.05 19.55 -9.12
C ALA A 284 -1.76 20.11 -9.77
N ALA A 285 -0.68 19.32 -9.76
CA ALA A 285 0.62 19.73 -10.27
C ALA A 285 0.84 19.40 -11.76
N SER A 286 0.11 18.43 -12.32
CA SER A 286 0.32 17.92 -13.67
C SER A 286 -0.26 18.83 -14.74
N ALA A 287 0.48 19.02 -15.83
CA ALA A 287 -0.03 19.65 -17.05
C ALA A 287 -1.11 18.81 -17.75
N ASP A 288 -1.12 17.50 -17.51
CA ASP A 288 -2.13 16.55 -18.00
C ASP A 288 -2.69 15.71 -16.85
N PRO A 289 -3.72 16.20 -16.15
CA PRO A 289 -4.32 15.47 -15.02
C PRO A 289 -4.98 14.13 -15.39
N SER A 290 -5.28 13.88 -16.67
CA SER A 290 -5.89 12.61 -17.12
C SER A 290 -4.96 11.40 -16.94
N ARG A 291 -3.66 11.64 -16.75
CA ARG A 291 -2.63 10.64 -16.48
C ARG A 291 -2.66 10.08 -15.05
N HIS A 292 -3.55 10.59 -14.21
CA HIS A 292 -3.58 10.19 -12.78
C HIS A 292 -4.97 9.72 -12.39
N GLN A 293 -5.05 8.46 -11.97
CA GLN A 293 -6.29 7.83 -11.54
C GLN A 293 -6.19 7.31 -10.11
N LEU A 294 -7.34 7.16 -9.48
CA LEU A 294 -7.52 6.67 -8.11
C LEU A 294 -8.57 5.59 -8.06
N MET A 295 -8.29 4.51 -7.35
CA MET A 295 -9.31 3.54 -6.93
C MET A 295 -9.16 3.26 -5.44
N VAL A 296 -10.24 3.40 -4.67
CA VAL A 296 -10.26 3.05 -3.24
C VAL A 296 -11.42 2.09 -2.97
N GLY A 297 -11.07 0.89 -2.52
CA GLY A 297 -12.02 -0.13 -2.10
C GLY A 297 -12.12 -0.27 -0.59
N PRO A 298 -13.02 -1.11 -0.07
CA PRO A 298 -13.15 -1.35 1.38
C PRO A 298 -12.07 -2.31 1.90
N TRP A 299 -10.85 -2.18 1.38
CA TRP A 299 -9.74 -3.09 1.62
C TRP A 299 -8.87 -2.62 2.79
N HIS A 300 -8.16 -3.57 3.40
CA HIS A 300 -7.04 -3.31 4.28
C HIS A 300 -5.70 -3.32 3.50
N HIS A 301 -4.57 -3.45 4.19
CA HIS A 301 -3.23 -3.33 3.57
C HIS A 301 -2.93 -4.34 2.43
N GLU A 302 -3.69 -5.44 2.31
CA GLU A 302 -3.57 -6.35 1.17
C GLU A 302 -4.15 -5.77 -0.15
N GLY A 303 -4.77 -4.58 -0.12
CA GLY A 303 -5.37 -3.94 -1.29
C GLY A 303 -6.39 -4.82 -1.97
N LEU A 304 -6.33 -4.92 -3.30
CA LEU A 304 -7.21 -5.75 -4.12
C LEU A 304 -7.16 -7.26 -3.78
N ARG A 305 -6.13 -7.72 -3.09
CA ARG A 305 -6.02 -9.10 -2.59
C ARG A 305 -6.70 -9.32 -1.24
N SER A 306 -7.16 -8.24 -0.59
CA SER A 306 -7.95 -8.36 0.62
C SER A 306 -9.12 -9.31 0.40
N GLY A 307 -9.35 -10.19 1.36
CA GLY A 307 -10.46 -11.12 1.32
C GLY A 307 -11.83 -10.44 1.44
N ASN A 308 -12.84 -11.24 1.58
CA ASN A 308 -14.17 -10.81 2.00
C ASN A 308 -14.73 -11.92 2.92
N PRO A 309 -14.86 -11.70 4.23
CA PRO A 309 -15.02 -10.41 4.92
C PRO A 309 -13.72 -9.60 5.10
N ILE A 310 -13.87 -8.29 5.32
CA ILE A 310 -12.83 -7.36 5.76
C ILE A 310 -13.04 -7.11 7.26
N GLY A 311 -12.14 -7.62 8.08
CA GLY A 311 -12.41 -7.72 9.51
C GLY A 311 -13.60 -8.66 9.79
N ARG A 312 -14.66 -8.15 10.39
CA ARG A 312 -15.92 -8.88 10.66
C ARG A 312 -17.09 -8.49 9.76
N MET A 313 -16.87 -7.64 8.74
CA MET A 313 -17.92 -7.21 7.83
C MET A 313 -17.68 -7.70 6.41
N THR A 314 -18.76 -8.09 5.73
CA THR A 314 -18.72 -8.35 4.29
C THR A 314 -19.25 -7.15 3.52
N PHE A 315 -18.53 -6.76 2.47
CA PHE A 315 -18.93 -5.67 1.56
C PHE A 315 -19.46 -6.21 0.22
N GLY A 316 -19.71 -7.51 0.16
CA GLY A 316 -20.26 -8.19 -1.00
C GLY A 316 -19.23 -8.42 -2.12
N ILE A 317 -19.63 -9.20 -3.13
CA ILE A 317 -18.73 -9.61 -4.22
C ILE A 317 -18.18 -8.43 -5.04
N ARG A 318 -18.96 -7.34 -5.13
CA ARG A 318 -18.53 -6.14 -5.88
C ARG A 318 -17.30 -5.45 -5.32
N SER A 319 -16.95 -5.73 -4.05
CA SER A 319 -15.76 -5.19 -3.40
C SER A 319 -14.48 -5.99 -3.67
N THR A 320 -14.57 -7.16 -4.27
CA THR A 320 -13.42 -8.06 -4.44
C THR A 320 -12.56 -7.71 -5.66
N GLY A 321 -11.27 -7.98 -5.59
CA GLY A 321 -10.34 -7.81 -6.72
C GLY A 321 -10.74 -8.62 -7.96
N GLY A 322 -11.37 -9.79 -7.78
CA GLY A 322 -11.90 -10.59 -8.88
C GLY A 322 -13.04 -9.90 -9.64
N TYR A 323 -13.93 -9.19 -8.94
CA TYR A 323 -14.98 -8.41 -9.58
C TYR A 323 -14.45 -7.16 -10.30
N VAL A 324 -13.44 -6.53 -9.71
CA VAL A 324 -12.78 -5.35 -10.29
C VAL A 324 -11.95 -5.71 -11.52
N ASP A 325 -11.58 -6.98 -11.71
CA ASP A 325 -10.63 -7.47 -12.72
C ASP A 325 -9.27 -6.73 -12.64
N GLU A 326 -8.60 -6.89 -11.51
CA GLU A 326 -7.29 -6.28 -11.27
C GLU A 326 -6.34 -6.43 -12.46
N GLY A 327 -6.21 -7.64 -13.00
CA GLY A 327 -5.30 -7.90 -14.11
C GLY A 327 -5.69 -7.20 -15.40
N GLY A 328 -6.98 -7.12 -15.72
CA GLY A 328 -7.48 -6.36 -16.87
C GLY A 328 -7.26 -4.86 -16.73
N MET A 329 -7.45 -4.33 -15.52
CA MET A 329 -7.20 -2.92 -15.22
C MET A 329 -5.71 -2.56 -15.41
N HIS A 330 -4.79 -3.39 -14.88
CA HIS A 330 -3.34 -3.18 -15.09
C HIS A 330 -2.95 -3.26 -16.56
N LEU A 331 -3.46 -4.26 -17.30
CA LEU A 331 -3.16 -4.39 -18.72
C LEU A 331 -3.63 -3.18 -19.51
N ARG A 332 -4.88 -2.73 -19.31
CA ARG A 332 -5.39 -1.51 -19.98
C ARG A 332 -4.52 -0.28 -19.67
N TRP A 333 -4.06 -0.15 -18.41
CA TRP A 333 -3.15 0.93 -18.01
C TRP A 333 -1.83 0.88 -18.77
N TYR A 334 -1.19 -0.30 -18.81
CA TYR A 334 0.08 -0.47 -19.52
C TYR A 334 -0.08 -0.43 -21.04
N ASP A 335 -1.16 -0.93 -21.63
CA ASP A 335 -1.42 -0.82 -23.06
C ASP A 335 -1.48 0.65 -23.48
N ARG A 336 -2.10 1.52 -22.68
CA ARG A 336 -2.12 2.96 -22.96
C ARG A 336 -0.73 3.58 -22.88
N TRP A 337 0.01 3.35 -21.82
CA TRP A 337 1.23 4.12 -21.55
C TRP A 337 2.52 3.47 -22.06
N LEU A 338 2.56 2.17 -22.28
CA LEU A 338 3.74 1.47 -22.76
C LEU A 338 3.64 1.00 -24.22
N ARG A 339 2.41 0.98 -24.79
CA ARG A 339 2.15 0.61 -26.17
C ARG A 339 1.55 1.74 -26.99
N ASP A 340 1.19 2.87 -26.35
CA ASP A 340 0.50 4.02 -26.95
C ASP A 340 -0.88 3.64 -27.53
N GLU A 341 -1.55 2.62 -26.99
CA GLU A 341 -2.87 2.22 -27.44
C GLU A 341 -3.92 3.25 -26.98
N ASP A 342 -4.74 3.74 -27.92
CA ASP A 342 -5.90 4.57 -27.59
C ASP A 342 -7.05 3.66 -27.14
N ASN A 343 -7.11 3.36 -25.84
CA ASN A 343 -8.07 2.46 -25.23
C ASN A 343 -9.09 3.15 -24.32
N GLY A 344 -9.11 4.49 -24.34
CA GLY A 344 -10.10 5.31 -23.63
C GLY A 344 -9.86 5.49 -22.12
N VAL A 345 -8.76 4.99 -21.56
CA VAL A 345 -8.44 5.10 -20.12
C VAL A 345 -8.39 6.56 -19.65
N GLU A 346 -7.85 7.48 -20.47
CA GLU A 346 -7.73 8.91 -20.11
C GLU A 346 -9.10 9.60 -20.03
N GLY A 347 -10.12 9.08 -20.71
CA GLY A 347 -11.49 9.60 -20.70
C GLY A 347 -12.36 9.04 -19.57
N GLU A 348 -11.85 8.10 -18.76
CA GLU A 348 -12.59 7.56 -17.63
C GLU A 348 -12.60 8.55 -16.45
N PRO A 349 -13.67 8.54 -15.61
CA PRO A 349 -13.65 9.32 -14.38
C PRO A 349 -12.42 8.99 -13.52
N PRO A 350 -11.64 10.01 -13.12
CA PRO A 350 -10.32 9.78 -12.54
C PRO A 350 -10.35 9.13 -11.14
N ALA A 351 -11.46 9.22 -10.41
CA ALA A 351 -11.61 8.59 -9.10
C ALA A 351 -12.74 7.56 -9.10
N ARG A 352 -12.47 6.39 -8.52
CA ARG A 352 -13.42 5.31 -8.33
C ARG A 352 -13.38 4.85 -6.87
N LEU A 353 -14.47 5.08 -6.14
CA LEU A 353 -14.55 4.89 -4.71
C LEU A 353 -15.66 3.91 -4.36
N PHE A 354 -15.40 3.00 -3.42
CA PHE A 354 -16.42 2.08 -2.94
C PHE A 354 -17.15 2.71 -1.73
N VAL A 355 -18.44 2.95 -1.88
CA VAL A 355 -19.31 3.45 -0.79
C VAL A 355 -19.75 2.27 0.05
N MET A 356 -19.14 2.12 1.23
CA MET A 356 -19.28 0.92 2.08
C MET A 356 -20.72 0.67 2.52
N GLY A 357 -21.43 1.68 3.04
CA GLY A 357 -22.82 1.53 3.46
C GLY A 357 -23.78 1.16 2.33
N ALA A 358 -23.55 1.73 1.13
CA ALA A 358 -24.36 1.46 -0.05
C ALA A 358 -23.94 0.19 -0.82
N GLY A 359 -22.78 -0.40 -0.51
CA GLY A 359 -22.24 -1.60 -1.15
C GLY A 359 -21.99 -1.46 -2.66
N ARG A 360 -21.59 -0.27 -3.12
CA ARG A 360 -21.43 0.04 -4.55
C ARG A 360 -20.26 0.96 -4.84
N TRP A 361 -19.75 0.84 -6.05
CA TRP A 361 -18.77 1.78 -6.60
C TRP A 361 -19.42 3.08 -7.04
N ARG A 362 -18.72 4.18 -6.79
CA ARG A 362 -19.03 5.53 -7.25
C ARG A 362 -17.82 6.08 -8.01
N THR A 363 -18.06 6.78 -9.11
CA THR A 363 -17.04 7.54 -9.82
C THR A 363 -17.13 9.02 -9.46
N ALA A 364 -16.01 9.72 -9.54
CA ALA A 364 -15.92 11.15 -9.28
C ALA A 364 -14.79 11.80 -10.09
N ASP A 365 -14.89 13.11 -10.28
CA ASP A 365 -13.93 13.89 -11.07
C ASP A 365 -12.70 14.33 -10.27
N SER A 366 -12.75 14.23 -8.94
CA SER A 366 -11.67 14.59 -8.03
C SER A 366 -11.79 13.92 -6.66
N TRP A 367 -10.75 14.06 -5.85
CA TRP A 367 -10.74 13.86 -4.41
C TRP A 367 -10.19 15.13 -3.75
N PRO A 368 -10.84 15.72 -2.73
CA PRO A 368 -12.19 15.37 -2.25
C PRO A 368 -13.25 15.43 -3.36
N LEU A 369 -14.41 14.80 -3.13
CA LEU A 369 -15.48 14.75 -4.11
C LEU A 369 -16.00 16.16 -4.44
N PRO A 370 -16.31 16.46 -5.72
CA PRO A 370 -17.00 17.70 -6.05
C PRO A 370 -18.33 17.81 -5.29
N GLY A 371 -18.58 19.00 -4.73
CA GLY A 371 -19.80 19.26 -3.96
C GLY A 371 -19.80 18.67 -2.55
N THR A 372 -18.63 18.21 -2.03
CA THR A 372 -18.49 17.88 -0.62
C THR A 372 -18.82 19.11 0.23
N ASP A 373 -19.80 18.96 1.12
CA ASP A 373 -20.17 19.98 2.09
C ASP A 373 -19.36 19.74 3.38
N PHE A 374 -18.36 20.58 3.62
CA PHE A 374 -17.54 20.52 4.83
C PHE A 374 -18.31 21.16 5.97
N GLN A 375 -18.60 20.36 6.98
CA GLN A 375 -19.42 20.75 8.12
C GLN A 375 -18.64 20.60 9.42
N ASP A 376 -18.75 21.60 10.30
CA ASP A 376 -18.24 21.52 11.66
C ASP A 376 -19.23 20.77 12.54
N TRP A 377 -18.70 19.83 13.32
CA TRP A 377 -19.44 19.10 14.34
C TRP A 377 -18.69 19.29 15.66
N PHE A 378 -19.42 19.66 16.70
CA PHE A 378 -18.85 20.03 17.99
C PHE A 378 -19.11 18.96 19.04
N PHE A 379 -18.12 18.78 19.91
CA PHE A 379 -18.19 17.91 21.07
C PHE A 379 -18.84 18.65 22.23
N HIS A 380 -19.89 18.08 22.82
CA HIS A 380 -20.62 18.63 23.95
C HIS A 380 -20.68 17.62 25.09
N SER A 381 -20.51 18.08 26.33
CA SER A 381 -20.72 17.25 27.52
C SER A 381 -20.92 18.08 28.78
N GLY A 382 -21.41 17.44 29.80
CA GLY A 382 -21.40 17.98 31.18
C GLY A 382 -20.11 17.62 31.94
N GLY A 383 -19.00 17.27 31.22
CA GLY A 383 -17.70 16.85 31.78
C GLY A 383 -17.62 15.36 32.08
N ARG A 384 -18.47 14.52 31.44
CA ARG A 384 -18.53 13.07 31.68
C ARG A 384 -18.77 12.28 30.38
N ALA A 385 -18.11 12.67 29.28
CA ALA A 385 -18.19 11.94 28.02
C ALA A 385 -17.43 10.59 28.05
N ASN A 386 -16.93 10.18 29.22
CA ASN A 386 -16.22 8.92 29.41
C ASN A 386 -17.14 7.72 29.19
N SER A 387 -16.72 6.83 28.32
CA SER A 387 -17.39 5.62 27.85
C SER A 387 -18.71 5.87 27.07
N ALA A 388 -19.24 4.80 26.47
CA ALA A 388 -20.53 4.83 25.79
C ALA A 388 -21.73 5.10 26.74
N SER A 389 -21.50 5.07 28.05
CA SER A 389 -22.50 5.41 29.08
C SER A 389 -22.40 6.85 29.55
N GLY A 390 -21.48 7.63 29.00
CA GLY A 390 -21.28 9.04 29.32
C GLY A 390 -22.37 9.96 28.75
N ASP A 391 -22.14 11.27 28.89
CA ASP A 391 -23.04 12.31 28.43
C ASP A 391 -22.58 13.03 27.15
N GLY A 392 -21.60 12.46 26.46
CA GLY A 392 -21.02 13.05 25.26
C GLY A 392 -22.02 13.11 24.09
N VAL A 393 -22.22 14.29 23.54
CA VAL A 393 -23.07 14.55 22.38
C VAL A 393 -22.26 15.18 21.27
N LEU A 394 -22.47 14.70 20.04
CA LEU A 394 -21.93 15.30 18.82
C LEU A 394 -23.03 16.06 18.10
N SER A 395 -22.88 17.37 17.91
CA SER A 395 -23.89 18.20 17.25
C SER A 395 -23.30 19.29 16.37
N ARG A 396 -24.15 19.97 15.61
CA ARG A 396 -23.76 21.11 14.77
C ARG A 396 -23.90 22.46 15.51
N ASP A 397 -24.41 22.46 16.69
CA ASP A 397 -24.56 23.68 17.50
C ASP A 397 -23.17 24.07 18.03
N ALA A 398 -22.84 25.36 17.96
CA ALA A 398 -21.58 25.83 18.52
C ALA A 398 -21.58 25.70 20.06
N PRO A 399 -20.46 25.25 20.68
CA PRO A 399 -20.40 25.07 22.12
C PRO A 399 -20.52 26.41 22.86
N SER A 400 -21.10 26.35 24.06
CA SER A 400 -21.09 27.45 25.04
C SER A 400 -19.97 27.22 26.07
N GLU A 401 -20.10 27.81 27.28
CA GLU A 401 -19.23 27.44 28.39
C GLU A 401 -19.61 26.05 28.91
N GLU A 402 -18.76 25.06 28.65
CA GLU A 402 -18.95 23.67 29.04
C GLU A 402 -17.73 23.19 29.85
N PRO A 403 -17.89 22.28 30.82
CA PRO A 403 -16.77 21.75 31.57
C PRO A 403 -15.93 20.84 30.66
N PRO A 404 -14.60 20.78 30.88
CA PRO A 404 -13.74 19.89 30.10
C PRO A 404 -13.97 18.42 30.49
N ASP A 405 -13.97 17.53 29.50
CA ASP A 405 -13.82 16.10 29.72
C ASP A 405 -12.38 15.74 30.08
N SER A 406 -12.22 14.75 30.93
CA SER A 406 -10.92 14.30 31.38
C SER A 406 -10.83 12.79 31.41
N PHE A 407 -9.69 12.24 31.05
CA PHE A 407 -9.40 10.82 31.19
C PHE A 407 -7.96 10.62 31.68
N VAL A 408 -7.68 9.44 32.22
CA VAL A 408 -6.34 9.06 32.68
C VAL A 408 -5.71 8.11 31.69
N TYR A 409 -4.70 8.59 30.97
CA TYR A 409 -3.90 7.71 30.14
C TYR A 409 -2.98 6.81 30.99
N ASN A 410 -3.12 5.49 30.81
CA ASN A 410 -2.27 4.51 31.48
C ASN A 410 -1.42 3.73 30.45
N PRO A 411 -0.12 4.00 30.32
CA PRO A 411 0.73 3.32 29.34
C PRO A 411 0.90 1.81 29.61
N ARG A 412 0.53 1.32 30.80
CA ARG A 412 0.54 -0.11 31.13
C ARG A 412 -0.80 -0.80 30.81
N ASN A 413 -1.82 -0.05 30.47
CA ASN A 413 -3.12 -0.53 30.01
C ASN A 413 -3.68 0.43 28.96
N PRO A 414 -2.99 0.58 27.83
CA PRO A 414 -3.41 1.50 26.77
C PRO A 414 -4.75 1.07 26.17
N VAL A 415 -5.44 2.00 25.52
CA VAL A 415 -6.63 1.66 24.73
C VAL A 415 -6.21 0.72 23.59
N PRO A 416 -6.80 -0.48 23.47
CA PRO A 416 -6.42 -1.42 22.43
C PRO A 416 -6.88 -0.95 21.05
N SER A 417 -6.07 -1.17 20.03
CA SER A 417 -6.50 -1.06 18.63
C SER A 417 -7.31 -2.30 18.26
N VAL A 418 -8.56 -2.09 17.87
CA VAL A 418 -9.48 -3.18 17.47
C VAL A 418 -9.90 -2.95 16.02
N GLY A 419 -9.22 -3.60 15.08
CA GLY A 419 -9.43 -3.36 13.65
C GLY A 419 -8.96 -1.97 13.20
N GLY A 420 -9.65 -1.40 12.20
CA GLY A 420 -9.25 -0.13 11.59
C GLY A 420 -8.10 -0.28 10.59
N PRO A 421 -7.33 0.80 10.35
CA PRO A 421 -6.25 0.82 9.36
C PRO A 421 -4.95 0.22 9.95
N LEU A 422 -4.90 -1.10 10.11
CA LEU A 422 -3.75 -1.82 10.65
C LEU A 422 -3.00 -2.56 9.56
N CYS A 423 -1.67 -2.69 9.74
CA CYS A 423 -0.79 -3.43 8.85
C CYS A 423 0.21 -4.29 9.61
N CYS A 424 0.63 -5.35 8.93
CA CYS A 424 1.88 -6.08 9.18
C CYS A 424 1.94 -6.80 10.54
N ASN A 425 0.79 -7.00 11.16
CA ASN A 425 0.61 -7.72 12.41
C ASN A 425 -0.63 -8.64 12.34
N ASN A 426 -0.69 -9.47 11.31
CA ASN A 426 -1.87 -10.28 11.00
C ASN A 426 -2.11 -11.44 11.99
N VAL A 427 -1.18 -11.69 12.92
CA VAL A 427 -1.31 -12.78 13.89
C VAL A 427 -2.23 -12.38 15.05
N PHE A 428 -2.15 -11.12 15.49
CA PHE A 428 -2.87 -10.65 16.69
C PHE A 428 -3.93 -9.60 16.39
N THR A 429 -3.76 -8.81 15.31
CA THR A 429 -4.62 -7.66 15.04
C THR A 429 -4.88 -7.56 13.54
N LEU A 430 -6.08 -7.92 13.13
CA LEU A 430 -6.49 -7.81 11.73
C LEU A 430 -6.97 -6.40 11.42
N GLY A 431 -6.57 -5.85 10.27
CA GLY A 431 -7.17 -4.63 9.72
C GLY A 431 -8.62 -4.86 9.30
N GLY A 432 -9.42 -3.79 9.26
CA GLY A 432 -10.80 -3.83 8.78
C GLY A 432 -11.85 -3.44 9.81
N ALA A 433 -13.10 -3.73 9.50
CA ALA A 433 -14.25 -3.36 10.32
C ALA A 433 -14.46 -4.34 11.49
N PHE A 434 -14.42 -3.83 12.71
CA PHE A 434 -14.65 -4.59 13.93
C PHE A 434 -15.60 -3.83 14.86
N ASP A 435 -16.22 -4.57 15.79
CA ASP A 435 -17.11 -4.02 16.81
C ASP A 435 -16.28 -3.25 17.86
N GLN A 436 -16.55 -1.96 17.99
CA GLN A 436 -15.86 -1.05 18.91
C GLN A 436 -16.48 -0.98 20.31
N ARG A 437 -17.65 -1.59 20.53
CA ARG A 437 -18.38 -1.46 21.80
C ARG A 437 -17.56 -1.81 23.04
N ALA A 438 -16.63 -2.77 22.95
CA ALA A 438 -15.77 -3.11 24.08
C ALA A 438 -14.74 -2.00 24.39
N VAL A 439 -14.27 -1.27 23.38
CA VAL A 439 -13.40 -0.11 23.53
C VAL A 439 -14.18 1.06 24.10
N GLU A 440 -15.38 1.31 23.58
CA GLU A 440 -16.26 2.41 23.99
C GLU A 440 -16.81 2.25 25.43
N GLN A 441 -16.68 1.06 26.05
CA GLN A 441 -17.03 0.86 27.45
C GLN A 441 -15.93 1.32 28.43
N ARG A 442 -14.77 1.70 27.97
CA ARG A 442 -13.64 2.09 28.82
C ARG A 442 -13.81 3.52 29.33
N GLU A 443 -13.44 3.74 30.59
CA GLU A 443 -13.47 5.08 31.23
C GLU A 443 -12.38 6.03 30.71
N ASP A 444 -11.37 5.51 30.00
CA ASP A 444 -10.31 6.29 29.36
C ASP A 444 -10.58 6.55 27.86
N VAL A 445 -11.81 6.33 27.41
CA VAL A 445 -12.30 6.64 26.06
C VAL A 445 -13.46 7.61 26.15
N LEU A 446 -13.32 8.77 25.48
CA LEU A 446 -14.39 9.75 25.36
C LEU A 446 -15.27 9.42 24.16
N VAL A 447 -16.57 9.35 24.37
CA VAL A 447 -17.56 8.96 23.34
C VAL A 447 -18.58 10.09 23.13
N TYR A 448 -18.64 10.58 21.88
CA TYR A 448 -19.60 11.60 21.50
C TYR A 448 -20.49 11.07 20.37
N THR A 449 -21.80 11.09 20.58
CA THR A 449 -22.76 10.45 19.66
C THR A 449 -23.85 11.44 19.25
N THR A 450 -24.20 11.45 17.97
CA THR A 450 -25.37 12.21 17.50
C THR A 450 -26.67 11.56 17.97
N PRO A 451 -27.78 12.31 18.10
CA PRO A 451 -29.10 11.70 18.06
C PRO A 451 -29.28 10.84 16.79
N PRO A 452 -30.23 9.89 16.79
CA PRO A 452 -30.55 9.15 15.57
C PRO A 452 -30.80 10.12 14.41
N LEU A 453 -30.12 9.84 13.28
CA LEU A 453 -30.22 10.67 12.09
C LEU A 453 -31.60 10.49 11.44
N GLU A 454 -32.22 11.58 10.98
CA GLU A 454 -33.54 11.55 10.30
C GLU A 454 -33.38 11.08 8.83
N HIS A 455 -32.18 11.25 8.24
CA HIS A 455 -31.87 10.89 6.87
C HIS A 455 -30.49 10.23 6.78
N ASP A 456 -30.28 9.43 5.74
CA ASP A 456 -28.96 8.89 5.44
C ASP A 456 -27.96 10.00 5.17
N ILE A 457 -26.75 9.87 5.70
CA ILE A 457 -25.62 10.74 5.36
C ILE A 457 -24.49 9.90 4.76
N GLU A 458 -23.79 10.47 3.78
CA GLU A 458 -22.58 9.92 3.23
C GLU A 458 -21.38 10.74 3.73
N VAL A 459 -20.52 10.11 4.53
CA VAL A 459 -19.25 10.70 4.98
C VAL A 459 -18.15 10.22 4.07
N THR A 460 -17.75 11.06 3.12
CA THR A 460 -16.72 10.73 2.11
C THR A 460 -15.87 11.97 1.86
N GLY A 461 -14.76 12.07 2.57
CA GLY A 461 -13.86 13.21 2.52
C GLY A 461 -12.84 13.16 3.66
N PRO A 462 -11.89 14.11 3.73
CA PRO A 462 -10.98 14.21 4.85
C PRO A 462 -11.72 14.63 6.13
N LEU A 463 -11.49 13.87 7.21
CA LEU A 463 -11.90 14.20 8.55
C LEU A 463 -10.75 14.94 9.25
N LYS A 464 -11.07 16.02 9.97
CA LYS A 464 -10.12 16.76 10.81
C LYS A 464 -10.70 16.85 12.22
N VAL A 465 -9.92 16.56 13.23
CA VAL A 465 -10.23 16.68 14.64
C VAL A 465 -9.22 17.61 15.30
#